data_c04c9a80a39f3c2d09aea56d5f9dde76
#
_entry.id   c04c9a80a39f3c2d09aea56d5f9dde76
#
_cell.length_a   1.000
_cell.length_b   1.000
_cell.length_c   1.000
_cell.angle_alpha   90.00
_cell.angle_beta   90.00
_cell.angle_gamma   90.00
#
_symmetry.space_group_name_H-M   'P 1'
#
loop_
_entity.id
_entity.type
_entity.pdbx_description
1 polymer ?
#
loop_
_entity_poly.entity_id
_entity_poly.type
_entity_poly.pdbx_seq_one_letter_code
_entity_poly.pdbx_strand_id
1 'polypeptide(L)'
;MLPAASAWLHHPLTRNSAFMHLWAGQTAAQVGFQVGTLATSAIAITFLHASETQIGVLSALQTVAFLLVGLPAGAWVDGWCKRQVMIAADVARIGALVSIPVAYSLATLTLTHLMIVSALLGLCTVFFDVAYQSYVPIIASKRYIGAANGRLEASYQVGHAGGPGLGGWLLGFVAPPLVYLLTALTYALSTWAIWRIRAPEPAPTRTGAPLLAQIHEGLTFVRGQRLLFPLFSCIAAAAFAGAGIQVLLPILVLRTLGMSATQLGVLLSAGALGGILGALTRSAWITHLGIGRTIVATNILGVAILALQPAAIHIPAWATWVIAASGIISSYFLTVYNVTQMSLRQEICPPHMLGRMNAIFRFAVWGVMPLGSLASGVVAARVGVEAAMYAFIALAIGAGIAMAFTPAARLPGASADFAVP
;
A
#
# COMPACT_ATOMS: atom_id res chain seq x y z
N MET A 1 -26.32 -2.06 -16.57
CA MET A 1 -25.45 -2.17 -15.40
C MET A 1 -25.92 -3.17 -14.31
N LEU A 2 -27.08 -3.80 -14.41
CA LEU A 2 -27.61 -4.77 -13.43
C LEU A 2 -27.19 -6.25 -13.56
N PRO A 3 -26.64 -6.77 -14.70
CA PRO A 3 -26.26 -8.19 -14.80
C PRO A 3 -24.98 -8.56 -14.02
N ALA A 4 -24.11 -7.60 -13.70
CA ALA A 4 -22.87 -7.89 -12.97
C ALA A 4 -23.11 -8.22 -11.47
N ALA A 5 -24.08 -7.58 -10.84
CA ALA A 5 -24.36 -7.78 -9.41
C ALA A 5 -25.01 -9.16 -9.13
N SER A 6 -25.89 -9.64 -10.03
CA SER A 6 -26.50 -10.96 -9.90
C SER A 6 -25.50 -12.09 -10.13
N ALA A 7 -24.57 -11.93 -11.08
CA ALA A 7 -23.48 -12.87 -11.31
C ALA A 7 -22.53 -12.97 -10.09
N TRP A 8 -22.37 -11.90 -9.34
CA TRP A 8 -21.58 -11.87 -8.11
C TRP A 8 -22.22 -12.72 -7.00
N LEU A 9 -23.54 -12.60 -6.78
CA LEU A 9 -24.26 -13.31 -5.73
C LEU A 9 -24.36 -14.83 -5.98
N HIS A 10 -24.42 -15.25 -7.24
CA HIS A 10 -24.51 -16.66 -7.62
C HIS A 10 -23.16 -17.35 -7.88
N HIS A 11 -22.04 -16.63 -7.69
CA HIS A 11 -20.73 -17.21 -7.91
C HIS A 11 -20.40 -18.27 -6.81
N PRO A 12 -19.79 -19.42 -7.15
CA PRO A 12 -19.51 -20.49 -6.18
C PRO A 12 -18.70 -20.05 -4.95
N LEU A 13 -17.87 -19.00 -5.05
CA LEU A 13 -17.13 -18.42 -3.93
C LEU A 13 -18.04 -17.83 -2.84
N THR A 14 -19.24 -17.33 -3.17
CA THR A 14 -20.20 -16.83 -2.18
C THR A 14 -20.81 -17.93 -1.33
N ARG A 15 -20.82 -19.17 -1.83
CA ARG A 15 -21.24 -20.36 -1.10
C ARG A 15 -20.12 -21.00 -0.30
N ASN A 16 -18.87 -20.60 -0.53
CA ASN A 16 -17.72 -21.08 0.23
C ASN A 16 -17.61 -20.28 1.54
N SER A 17 -18.11 -20.85 2.63
CA SER A 17 -18.10 -20.22 3.95
C SER A 17 -16.71 -19.85 4.43
N ALA A 18 -15.66 -20.65 4.16
CA ALA A 18 -14.30 -20.37 4.55
C ALA A 18 -13.77 -19.11 3.84
N PHE A 19 -14.02 -19.00 2.53
CA PHE A 19 -13.64 -17.81 1.76
C PHE A 19 -14.42 -16.57 2.22
N MET A 20 -15.72 -16.69 2.47
CA MET A 20 -16.55 -15.55 2.90
C MET A 20 -16.12 -15.01 4.27
N HIS A 21 -15.77 -15.89 5.23
CA HIS A 21 -15.23 -15.46 6.51
C HIS A 21 -13.89 -14.73 6.34
N LEU A 22 -12.95 -15.28 5.54
CA LEU A 22 -11.68 -14.64 5.28
C LEU A 22 -11.87 -13.26 4.60
N TRP A 23 -12.73 -13.21 3.58
CA TRP A 23 -13.01 -11.99 2.82
C TRP A 23 -13.63 -10.89 3.69
N ALA A 24 -14.64 -11.22 4.51
CA ALA A 24 -15.28 -10.27 5.40
C ALA A 24 -14.32 -9.75 6.48
N GLY A 25 -13.56 -10.65 7.11
CA GLY A 25 -12.55 -10.29 8.11
C GLY A 25 -11.48 -9.37 7.53
N GLN A 26 -10.94 -9.72 6.35
CA GLN A 26 -9.92 -8.93 5.68
C GLN A 26 -10.45 -7.57 5.23
N THR A 27 -11.70 -7.49 4.76
CA THR A 27 -12.32 -6.20 4.39
C THR A 27 -12.44 -5.28 5.61
N ALA A 28 -12.89 -5.81 6.74
CA ALA A 28 -12.97 -5.04 7.99
C ALA A 28 -11.58 -4.57 8.46
N ALA A 29 -10.58 -5.47 8.49
CA ALA A 29 -9.22 -5.16 8.88
C ALA A 29 -8.59 -4.08 7.97
N GLN A 30 -8.85 -4.13 6.66
CA GLN A 30 -8.34 -3.15 5.71
C GLN A 30 -8.88 -1.74 5.95
N VAL A 31 -10.18 -1.62 6.24
CA VAL A 31 -10.80 -0.33 6.62
C VAL A 31 -10.17 0.16 7.92
N GLY A 32 -10.06 -0.70 8.93
CA GLY A 32 -9.43 -0.36 10.20
C GLY A 32 -7.98 0.10 10.06
N PHE A 33 -7.19 -0.57 9.20
CA PHE A 33 -5.82 -0.18 8.90
C PHE A 33 -5.72 1.25 8.36
N GLN A 34 -6.56 1.62 7.40
CA GLN A 34 -6.55 2.94 6.81
C GLN A 34 -6.99 4.04 7.80
N VAL A 35 -8.01 3.74 8.61
CA VAL A 35 -8.45 4.62 9.72
C VAL A 35 -7.31 4.82 10.73
N GLY A 36 -6.64 3.72 11.12
CA GLY A 36 -5.50 3.74 12.05
C GLY A 36 -4.31 4.54 11.52
N THR A 37 -3.99 4.41 10.24
CA THR A 37 -2.89 5.15 9.61
C THR A 37 -3.12 6.66 9.67
N LEU A 38 -4.35 7.11 9.38
CA LEU A 38 -4.72 8.53 9.52
C LEU A 38 -4.66 8.99 10.98
N ALA A 39 -5.17 8.17 11.92
CA ALA A 39 -5.11 8.47 13.35
C ALA A 39 -3.67 8.55 13.86
N THR A 40 -2.76 7.69 13.38
CA THR A 40 -1.33 7.76 13.72
C THR A 40 -0.73 9.11 13.34
N SER A 41 -0.98 9.57 12.11
CA SER A 41 -0.49 10.88 11.65
C SER A 41 -1.10 12.02 12.47
N ALA A 42 -2.40 11.97 12.75
CA ALA A 42 -3.06 12.98 13.56
C ALA A 42 -2.50 13.05 14.99
N ILE A 43 -2.33 11.89 15.67
CA ILE A 43 -1.75 11.84 17.02
C ILE A 43 -0.33 12.38 17.02
N ALA A 44 0.51 11.92 16.10
CA ALA A 44 1.91 12.35 16.05
C ALA A 44 2.04 13.86 15.81
N ILE A 45 1.24 14.42 14.89
CA ILE A 45 1.36 15.81 14.45
C ILE A 45 0.65 16.77 15.41
N THR A 46 -0.62 16.49 15.77
CA THR A 46 -1.46 17.45 16.49
C THR A 46 -1.46 17.26 17.99
N PHE A 47 -1.28 16.02 18.49
CA PHE A 47 -1.34 15.72 19.92
C PHE A 47 0.06 15.61 20.55
N LEU A 48 1.01 14.90 19.89
CA LEU A 48 2.36 14.71 20.42
C LEU A 48 3.37 15.74 19.88
N HIS A 49 2.97 16.60 18.96
CA HIS A 49 3.81 17.64 18.34
C HIS A 49 5.17 17.12 17.84
N ALA A 50 5.15 15.89 17.28
CA ALA A 50 6.35 15.22 16.79
C ALA A 50 7.04 16.02 15.68
N SER A 51 8.38 16.10 15.68
CA SER A 51 9.15 16.77 14.63
C SER A 51 9.01 16.03 13.29
N GLU A 52 9.36 16.68 12.18
CA GLU A 52 9.33 16.11 10.83
C GLU A 52 10.14 14.81 10.76
N THR A 53 11.34 14.80 11.36
CA THR A 53 12.20 13.61 11.45
C THR A 53 11.51 12.48 12.21
N GLN A 54 10.86 12.78 13.33
CA GLN A 54 10.15 11.79 14.15
C GLN A 54 8.95 11.20 13.41
N ILE A 55 8.25 12.00 12.60
CA ILE A 55 7.15 11.51 11.74
C ILE A 55 7.71 10.63 10.63
N GLY A 56 8.85 10.98 10.03
CA GLY A 56 9.57 10.14 9.08
C GLY A 56 9.99 8.79 9.68
N VAL A 57 10.53 8.78 10.89
CA VAL A 57 10.86 7.55 11.64
C VAL A 57 9.61 6.72 11.92
N LEU A 58 8.53 7.35 12.37
CA LEU A 58 7.27 6.68 12.67
C LEU A 58 6.70 5.95 11.43
N SER A 59 6.70 6.61 10.28
CA SER A 59 6.27 6.00 9.01
C SER A 59 7.23 4.91 8.54
N ALA A 60 8.54 5.10 8.71
CA ALA A 60 9.53 4.09 8.39
C ALA A 60 9.34 2.82 9.23
N LEU A 61 9.05 2.95 10.53
CA LEU A 61 8.81 1.81 11.43
C LEU A 61 7.60 0.95 11.01
N GLN A 62 6.59 1.53 10.39
CA GLN A 62 5.44 0.78 9.88
C GLN A 62 5.80 -0.17 8.72
N THR A 63 6.84 0.16 7.95
CA THR A 63 7.20 -0.57 6.73
C THR A 63 8.56 -1.26 6.80
N VAL A 64 9.43 -0.90 7.77
CA VAL A 64 10.80 -1.45 7.87
C VAL A 64 10.83 -2.96 8.07
N ALA A 65 9.78 -3.53 8.66
CA ALA A 65 9.65 -4.98 8.83
C ALA A 65 9.66 -5.72 7.48
N PHE A 66 9.13 -5.14 6.40
CA PHE A 66 9.22 -5.74 5.06
C PHE A 66 10.67 -5.83 4.56
N LEU A 67 11.50 -4.84 4.88
CA LEU A 67 12.92 -4.85 4.52
C LEU A 67 13.70 -5.89 5.35
N LEU A 68 13.45 -5.94 6.67
CA LEU A 68 14.25 -6.75 7.59
C LEU A 68 13.84 -8.22 7.61
N VAL A 69 12.53 -8.49 7.62
CA VAL A 69 12.01 -9.86 7.80
C VAL A 69 11.10 -10.32 6.65
N GLY A 70 10.81 -9.48 5.66
CA GLY A 70 9.90 -9.84 4.57
C GLY A 70 10.31 -11.09 3.79
N LEU A 71 11.60 -11.25 3.51
CA LEU A 71 12.13 -12.43 2.82
C LEU A 71 12.16 -13.67 3.73
N PRO A 72 12.74 -13.63 4.96
CA PRO A 72 12.75 -14.81 5.83
C PRO A 72 11.35 -15.19 6.35
N ALA A 73 10.41 -14.24 6.47
CA ALA A 73 9.05 -14.52 6.90
C ALA A 73 8.35 -15.58 6.02
N GLY A 74 8.62 -15.57 4.70
CA GLY A 74 8.11 -16.59 3.79
C GLY A 74 8.51 -18.00 4.22
N ALA A 75 9.80 -18.23 4.42
CA ALA A 75 10.33 -19.53 4.81
C ALA A 75 9.85 -19.99 6.22
N TRP A 76 9.70 -19.04 7.14
CA TRP A 76 9.17 -19.35 8.48
C TRP A 76 7.70 -19.72 8.44
N VAL A 77 6.89 -18.94 7.76
CA VAL A 77 5.44 -19.15 7.63
C VAL A 77 5.13 -20.45 6.87
N ASP A 78 5.98 -20.87 5.91
CA ASP A 78 5.79 -22.16 5.22
C ASP A 78 5.85 -23.34 6.19
N GLY A 79 6.67 -23.24 7.23
CA GLY A 79 6.76 -24.22 8.31
C GLY A 79 5.70 -24.13 9.40
N TRP A 80 4.77 -23.19 9.31
CA TRP A 80 3.75 -22.93 10.32
C TRP A 80 2.32 -23.08 9.76
N CYS A 81 1.35 -23.27 10.66
CA CYS A 81 -0.07 -23.24 10.32
C CYS A 81 -0.50 -21.80 10.00
N LYS A 82 -0.86 -21.52 8.73
CA LYS A 82 -1.13 -20.16 8.22
C LYS A 82 -2.26 -19.48 8.98
N ARG A 83 -3.32 -20.24 9.29
CA ARG A 83 -4.44 -19.75 10.08
C ARG A 83 -4.01 -19.29 11.48
N GLN A 84 -3.15 -20.06 12.16
CA GLN A 84 -2.66 -19.69 13.50
C GLN A 84 -1.78 -18.45 13.44
N VAL A 85 -0.92 -18.32 12.40
CA VAL A 85 -0.08 -17.13 12.20
C VAL A 85 -0.94 -15.87 12.01
N MET A 86 -2.00 -15.94 11.19
CA MET A 86 -2.91 -14.82 10.98
C MET A 86 -3.63 -14.41 12.28
N ILE A 87 -4.14 -15.38 13.06
CA ILE A 87 -4.79 -15.12 14.35
C ILE A 87 -3.81 -14.50 15.34
N ALA A 88 -2.59 -15.04 15.46
CA ALA A 88 -1.57 -14.52 16.37
C ALA A 88 -1.16 -13.09 16.01
N ALA A 89 -1.01 -12.80 14.70
CA ALA A 89 -0.70 -11.45 14.22
C ALA A 89 -1.82 -10.46 14.55
N ASP A 90 -3.09 -10.82 14.33
CA ASP A 90 -4.21 -9.94 14.63
C ASP A 90 -4.40 -9.74 16.14
N VAL A 91 -4.22 -10.77 16.96
CA VAL A 91 -4.28 -10.65 18.44
C VAL A 91 -3.16 -9.72 18.94
N ALA A 92 -1.94 -9.83 18.40
CA ALA A 92 -0.85 -8.93 18.75
C ALA A 92 -1.16 -7.49 18.33
N ARG A 93 -1.75 -7.28 17.15
CA ARG A 93 -2.22 -5.96 16.68
C ARG A 93 -3.28 -5.39 17.62
N ILE A 94 -4.27 -6.18 18.04
CA ILE A 94 -5.32 -5.74 18.97
C ILE A 94 -4.69 -5.26 20.26
N GLY A 95 -3.80 -6.04 20.87
CA GLY A 95 -3.10 -5.66 22.10
C GLY A 95 -2.32 -4.35 21.94
N ALA A 96 -1.57 -4.21 20.85
CA ALA A 96 -0.81 -3.00 20.54
C ALA A 96 -1.72 -1.78 20.34
N LEU A 97 -2.82 -1.92 19.60
CA LEU A 97 -3.76 -0.83 19.33
C LEU A 97 -4.53 -0.41 20.58
N VAL A 98 -4.96 -1.35 21.42
CA VAL A 98 -5.66 -1.05 22.69
C VAL A 98 -4.73 -0.36 23.69
N SER A 99 -3.42 -0.61 23.64
CA SER A 99 -2.46 0.06 24.52
C SER A 99 -2.43 1.57 24.34
N ILE A 100 -2.76 2.10 23.15
CA ILE A 100 -2.76 3.54 22.87
C ILE A 100 -3.86 4.29 23.63
N PRO A 101 -5.16 3.94 23.52
CA PRO A 101 -6.20 4.59 24.31
C PRO A 101 -6.03 4.36 25.83
N VAL A 102 -5.48 3.22 26.25
CA VAL A 102 -5.16 2.98 27.66
C VAL A 102 -4.08 3.97 28.13
N ALA A 103 -2.96 4.08 27.41
CA ALA A 103 -1.91 5.04 27.74
C ALA A 103 -2.42 6.49 27.68
N TYR A 104 -3.33 6.81 26.77
CA TYR A 104 -3.96 8.12 26.70
C TYR A 104 -4.81 8.40 27.94
N SER A 105 -5.65 7.45 28.37
CA SER A 105 -6.49 7.62 29.57
C SER A 105 -5.68 7.75 30.86
N LEU A 106 -4.48 7.16 30.90
CA LEU A 106 -3.52 7.28 32.00
C LEU A 106 -2.61 8.49 31.88
N ALA A 107 -2.78 9.33 30.84
CA ALA A 107 -1.91 10.48 30.54
C ALA A 107 -0.41 10.09 30.37
N THR A 108 -0.13 8.86 29.95
CA THR A 108 1.24 8.32 29.75
C THR A 108 1.58 8.09 28.26
N LEU A 109 0.71 8.50 27.33
CA LEU A 109 0.95 8.35 25.91
C LEU A 109 2.15 9.18 25.45
N THR A 110 3.17 8.51 24.93
CA THR A 110 4.39 9.12 24.42
C THR A 110 4.63 8.79 22.95
N LEU A 111 5.46 9.58 22.30
CA LEU A 111 5.86 9.30 20.91
C LEU A 111 6.63 7.97 20.79
N THR A 112 7.47 7.63 21.78
CA THR A 112 8.18 6.34 21.82
C THR A 112 7.20 5.17 21.89
N HIS A 113 6.11 5.28 22.68
CA HIS A 113 5.05 4.27 22.72
C HIS A 113 4.41 4.10 21.31
N LEU A 114 4.05 5.21 20.65
CA LEU A 114 3.47 5.17 19.30
C LEU A 114 4.44 4.56 18.28
N MET A 115 5.75 4.83 18.39
CA MET A 115 6.79 4.22 17.56
C MET A 115 6.90 2.71 17.77
N ILE A 116 6.87 2.23 19.02
CA ILE A 116 6.91 0.79 19.34
C ILE A 116 5.67 0.10 18.78
N VAL A 117 4.49 0.67 18.98
CA VAL A 117 3.24 0.14 18.43
C VAL A 117 3.31 0.09 16.90
N SER A 118 3.79 1.14 16.23
CA SER A 118 3.92 1.20 14.77
C SER A 118 4.88 0.13 14.23
N ALA A 119 6.01 -0.10 14.91
CA ALA A 119 6.96 -1.16 14.54
C ALA A 119 6.33 -2.55 14.70
N LEU A 120 5.59 -2.78 15.80
CA LEU A 120 4.91 -4.05 16.05
C LEU A 120 3.80 -4.29 15.02
N LEU A 121 3.00 -3.27 14.69
CA LEU A 121 1.99 -3.36 13.63
C LEU A 121 2.61 -3.70 12.28
N GLY A 122 3.74 -3.08 11.92
CA GLY A 122 4.49 -3.39 10.71
C GLY A 122 4.96 -4.84 10.68
N LEU A 123 5.54 -5.33 11.78
CA LEU A 123 5.98 -6.72 11.91
C LEU A 123 4.83 -7.71 11.76
N CYS A 124 3.73 -7.49 12.49
CA CYS A 124 2.52 -8.31 12.37
C CYS A 124 1.95 -8.29 10.96
N THR A 125 2.05 -7.16 10.24
CA THR A 125 1.58 -7.05 8.86
C THR A 125 2.35 -7.96 7.92
N VAL A 126 3.68 -8.04 8.05
CA VAL A 126 4.50 -8.94 7.23
C VAL A 126 4.08 -10.40 7.42
N PHE A 127 3.98 -10.87 8.67
CA PHE A 127 3.59 -12.26 8.93
C PHE A 127 2.17 -12.57 8.48
N PHE A 128 1.25 -11.65 8.74
CA PHE A 128 -0.14 -11.79 8.29
C PHE A 128 -0.24 -11.88 6.77
N ASP A 129 0.39 -10.97 6.04
CA ASP A 129 0.33 -10.90 4.57
C ASP A 129 0.91 -12.15 3.90
N VAL A 130 2.02 -12.65 4.43
CA VAL A 130 2.65 -13.88 3.91
C VAL A 130 1.74 -15.09 4.16
N ALA A 131 1.21 -15.23 5.38
CA ALA A 131 0.31 -16.31 5.73
C ALA A 131 -0.99 -16.25 4.91
N TYR A 132 -1.57 -15.06 4.80
CA TYR A 132 -2.80 -14.80 4.06
C TYR A 132 -2.69 -15.16 2.57
N GLN A 133 -1.63 -14.73 1.89
CA GLN A 133 -1.40 -15.05 0.48
C GLN A 133 -1.23 -16.55 0.25
N SER A 134 -0.59 -17.26 1.19
CA SER A 134 -0.43 -18.71 1.15
C SER A 134 -1.71 -19.47 1.53
N TYR A 135 -2.63 -18.83 2.27
CA TYR A 135 -3.86 -19.44 2.74
C TYR A 135 -5.01 -19.39 1.72
N VAL A 136 -5.07 -18.32 0.91
CA VAL A 136 -6.12 -18.17 -0.13
C VAL A 136 -6.20 -19.37 -1.07
N PRO A 137 -5.09 -19.92 -1.63
CA PRO A 137 -5.14 -21.12 -2.47
C PRO A 137 -5.63 -22.38 -1.74
N ILE A 138 -5.51 -22.45 -0.42
CA ILE A 138 -5.97 -23.60 0.39
C ILE A 138 -7.50 -23.61 0.48
N ILE A 139 -8.11 -22.44 0.68
CA ILE A 139 -9.57 -22.32 0.86
C ILE A 139 -10.33 -22.09 -0.45
N ALA A 140 -9.71 -21.46 -1.45
CA ALA A 140 -10.28 -21.30 -2.79
C ALA A 140 -9.79 -22.45 -3.69
N SER A 141 -10.70 -23.12 -4.39
CA SER A 141 -10.28 -24.14 -5.38
C SER A 141 -9.43 -23.48 -6.47
N LYS A 142 -8.50 -24.24 -7.07
CA LYS A 142 -7.58 -23.75 -8.12
C LYS A 142 -8.32 -22.98 -9.24
N ARG A 143 -9.53 -23.43 -9.59
CA ARG A 143 -10.39 -22.79 -10.62
C ARG A 143 -10.81 -21.37 -10.27
N TYR A 144 -10.93 -21.04 -8.96
CA TYR A 144 -11.51 -19.77 -8.50
C TYR A 144 -10.49 -18.83 -7.84
N ILE A 145 -9.19 -19.17 -7.84
CA ILE A 145 -8.14 -18.32 -7.22
C ILE A 145 -8.13 -16.91 -7.81
N GLY A 146 -8.26 -16.79 -9.14
CA GLY A 146 -8.30 -15.48 -9.80
C GLY A 146 -9.50 -14.63 -9.35
N ALA A 147 -10.69 -15.25 -9.25
CA ALA A 147 -11.89 -14.55 -8.77
C ALA A 147 -11.80 -14.22 -7.28
N ALA A 148 -11.18 -15.08 -6.46
CA ALA A 148 -10.92 -14.83 -5.04
C ALA A 148 -10.00 -13.62 -4.85
N ASN A 149 -8.85 -13.60 -5.53
CA ASN A 149 -7.91 -12.48 -5.49
C ASN A 149 -8.55 -11.19 -6.01
N GLY A 150 -9.37 -11.25 -7.05
CA GLY A 150 -10.09 -10.08 -7.56
C GLY A 150 -11.05 -9.47 -6.52
N ARG A 151 -11.74 -10.29 -5.72
CA ARG A 151 -12.63 -9.80 -4.64
C ARG A 151 -11.84 -9.19 -3.49
N LEU A 152 -10.73 -9.82 -3.12
CA LEU A 152 -9.86 -9.31 -2.06
C LEU A 152 -9.22 -7.98 -2.46
N GLU A 153 -8.77 -7.87 -3.71
CA GLU A 153 -8.24 -6.62 -4.27
C GLU A 153 -9.32 -5.52 -4.33
N ALA A 154 -10.56 -5.85 -4.74
CA ALA A 154 -11.65 -4.89 -4.74
C ALA A 154 -11.93 -4.35 -3.33
N SER A 155 -11.92 -5.21 -2.30
CA SER A 155 -12.06 -4.79 -0.90
C SER A 155 -10.90 -3.93 -0.43
N TYR A 156 -9.67 -4.26 -0.83
CA TYR A 156 -8.49 -3.44 -0.56
C TYR A 156 -8.67 -2.02 -1.13
N GLN A 157 -9.09 -1.92 -2.38
CA GLN A 157 -9.32 -0.62 -3.04
C GLN A 157 -10.44 0.18 -2.39
N VAL A 158 -11.55 -0.48 -1.99
CA VAL A 158 -12.65 0.18 -1.26
C VAL A 158 -12.17 0.68 0.10
N GLY A 159 -11.41 -0.14 0.84
CA GLY A 159 -10.82 0.26 2.12
C GLY A 159 -9.86 1.44 1.97
N HIS A 160 -8.99 1.39 0.96
CA HIS A 160 -8.02 2.45 0.66
C HIS A 160 -8.72 3.76 0.24
N ALA A 161 -9.82 3.67 -0.50
CA ALA A 161 -10.60 4.82 -0.94
C ALA A 161 -11.45 5.43 0.18
N GLY A 162 -12.19 4.61 0.92
CA GLY A 162 -13.16 5.06 1.92
C GLY A 162 -12.58 5.20 3.33
N GLY A 163 -11.54 4.44 3.64
CA GLY A 163 -10.97 4.38 4.99
C GLY A 163 -10.46 5.72 5.52
N PRO A 164 -9.67 6.49 4.77
CA PRO A 164 -9.22 7.82 5.21
C PRO A 164 -10.37 8.78 5.46
N GLY A 165 -11.41 8.77 4.61
CA GLY A 165 -12.62 9.60 4.79
C GLY A 165 -13.39 9.23 6.06
N LEU A 166 -13.59 7.93 6.29
CA LEU A 166 -14.20 7.43 7.52
C LEU A 166 -13.35 7.80 8.75
N GLY A 167 -12.04 7.62 8.66
CA GLY A 167 -11.10 8.00 9.72
C GLY A 167 -11.14 9.50 10.02
N GLY A 168 -11.11 10.34 8.98
CA GLY A 168 -11.22 11.79 9.13
C GLY A 168 -12.56 12.23 9.72
N TRP A 169 -13.66 11.62 9.30
CA TRP A 169 -14.99 11.86 9.87
C TRP A 169 -15.01 11.51 11.37
N LEU A 170 -14.48 10.34 11.74
CA LEU A 170 -14.41 9.93 13.15
C LEU A 170 -13.55 10.87 13.99
N LEU A 171 -12.42 11.34 13.46
CA LEU A 171 -11.53 12.30 14.13
C LEU A 171 -12.17 13.68 14.34
N GLY A 172 -13.29 13.97 13.66
CA GLY A 172 -14.10 15.15 13.92
C GLY A 172 -14.92 15.09 15.21
N PHE A 173 -15.18 13.89 15.74
CA PHE A 173 -16.06 13.68 16.90
C PHE A 173 -15.34 12.99 18.07
N VAL A 174 -14.26 12.28 17.80
CA VAL A 174 -13.59 11.42 18.77
C VAL A 174 -12.12 11.81 18.85
N ALA A 175 -11.58 11.87 20.06
CA ALA A 175 -10.15 12.13 20.25
C ALA A 175 -9.30 11.08 19.51
N PRO A 176 -8.24 11.50 18.78
CA PRO A 176 -7.47 10.63 17.92
C PRO A 176 -7.00 9.31 18.55
N PRO A 177 -6.55 9.26 19.83
CA PRO A 177 -6.18 8.00 20.46
C PRO A 177 -7.33 7.00 20.63
N LEU A 178 -8.57 7.48 20.78
CA LEU A 178 -9.75 6.61 20.97
C LEU A 178 -10.21 5.94 19.64
N VAL A 179 -9.85 6.52 18.49
CA VAL A 179 -10.13 5.92 17.17
C VAL A 179 -9.48 4.54 17.03
N TYR A 180 -8.40 4.29 17.77
CA TYR A 180 -7.76 2.97 17.78
C TYR A 180 -8.61 1.85 18.39
N LEU A 181 -9.62 2.16 19.21
CA LEU A 181 -10.59 1.16 19.67
C LEU A 181 -11.40 0.59 18.52
N LEU A 182 -11.81 1.45 17.58
CA LEU A 182 -12.50 0.99 16.36
C LEU A 182 -11.55 0.15 15.48
N THR A 183 -10.32 0.60 15.31
CA THR A 183 -9.31 -0.16 14.57
C THR A 183 -9.05 -1.52 15.23
N ALA A 184 -8.94 -1.59 16.54
CA ALA A 184 -8.79 -2.85 17.28
C ALA A 184 -10.03 -3.75 17.11
N LEU A 185 -11.23 -3.18 17.09
CA LEU A 185 -12.47 -3.92 16.83
C LEU A 185 -12.47 -4.55 15.43
N THR A 186 -12.00 -3.84 14.41
CA THR A 186 -11.92 -4.42 13.05
C THR A 186 -10.97 -5.61 12.99
N TYR A 187 -9.83 -5.57 13.70
CA TYR A 187 -8.93 -6.72 13.82
C TYR A 187 -9.53 -7.84 14.68
N ALA A 188 -10.32 -7.52 15.71
CA ALA A 188 -11.05 -8.53 16.48
C ALA A 188 -12.09 -9.25 15.62
N LEU A 189 -12.80 -8.52 14.75
CA LEU A 189 -13.72 -9.11 13.76
C LEU A 189 -12.96 -9.99 12.74
N SER A 190 -11.78 -9.57 12.29
CA SER A 190 -10.90 -10.36 11.43
C SER A 190 -10.49 -11.66 12.13
N THR A 191 -9.97 -11.55 13.36
CA THR A 191 -9.58 -12.71 14.18
C THR A 191 -10.73 -13.68 14.36
N TRP A 192 -11.91 -13.18 14.71
CA TRP A 192 -13.11 -13.99 14.88
C TRP A 192 -13.53 -14.69 13.58
N ALA A 193 -13.51 -13.96 12.47
CA ALA A 193 -13.83 -14.51 11.16
C ALA A 193 -12.85 -15.62 10.75
N ILE A 194 -11.54 -15.41 10.92
CA ILE A 194 -10.51 -16.41 10.64
C ILE A 194 -10.63 -17.62 11.58
N TRP A 195 -10.96 -17.40 12.85
CA TRP A 195 -11.18 -18.47 13.82
C TRP A 195 -12.37 -19.37 13.45
N ARG A 196 -13.39 -18.84 12.80
CA ARG A 196 -14.55 -19.59 12.30
C ARG A 196 -14.22 -20.51 11.12
N ILE A 197 -13.12 -20.30 10.43
CA ILE A 197 -12.72 -21.13 9.29
C ILE A 197 -12.27 -22.50 9.79
N ARG A 198 -12.92 -23.56 9.31
CA ARG A 198 -12.65 -24.96 9.66
C ARG A 198 -12.00 -25.74 8.51
N ALA A 199 -11.46 -25.05 7.50
CA ALA A 199 -10.79 -25.71 6.40
C ALA A 199 -9.52 -26.42 6.90
N PRO A 200 -9.31 -27.70 6.57
CA PRO A 200 -8.09 -28.42 6.91
C PRO A 200 -6.91 -27.81 6.16
N GLU A 201 -5.83 -27.49 6.88
CA GLU A 201 -4.59 -27.09 6.26
C GLU A 201 -3.72 -28.33 5.98
N PRO A 202 -3.05 -28.40 4.82
CA PRO A 202 -2.00 -29.38 4.60
C PRO A 202 -0.92 -29.27 5.67
N ALA A 203 -0.31 -30.39 6.03
CA ALA A 203 0.81 -30.38 6.96
C ALA A 203 1.91 -29.43 6.46
N PRO A 204 2.53 -28.65 7.34
CA PRO A 204 3.57 -27.71 6.95
C PRO A 204 4.70 -28.45 6.23
N THR A 205 4.98 -28.07 5.00
CA THR A 205 6.09 -28.64 4.23
C THR A 205 7.28 -27.67 4.29
N ARG A 206 8.37 -28.11 4.91
CA ARG A 206 9.63 -27.39 4.80
C ARG A 206 10.17 -27.61 3.39
N THR A 207 10.09 -26.58 2.54
CA THR A 207 10.76 -26.59 1.24
C THR A 207 12.28 -26.63 1.48
N GLY A 208 12.95 -27.68 1.00
CA GLY A 208 14.36 -27.96 1.28
C GLY A 208 15.37 -27.04 0.59
N ALA A 209 14.95 -26.07 -0.23
CA ALA A 209 15.87 -25.14 -0.88
C ALA A 209 16.19 -23.97 0.07
N PRO A 210 17.48 -23.64 0.29
CA PRO A 210 17.86 -22.52 1.15
C PRO A 210 17.30 -21.21 0.58
N LEU A 211 16.70 -20.39 1.46
CA LEU A 211 16.07 -19.10 1.11
C LEU A 211 17.01 -18.20 0.30
N LEU A 212 18.28 -18.13 0.69
CA LEU A 212 19.30 -17.34 0.00
C LEU A 212 19.49 -17.79 -1.47
N ALA A 213 19.38 -19.08 -1.76
CA ALA A 213 19.47 -19.58 -3.12
C ALA A 213 18.27 -19.13 -3.98
N GLN A 214 17.06 -19.14 -3.41
CA GLN A 214 15.85 -18.66 -4.11
C GLN A 214 15.90 -17.15 -4.37
N ILE A 215 16.39 -16.36 -3.40
CA ILE A 215 16.60 -14.91 -3.55
C ILE A 215 17.66 -14.66 -4.63
N HIS A 216 18.79 -15.36 -4.57
CA HIS A 216 19.87 -15.21 -5.55
C HIS A 216 19.41 -15.55 -6.97
N GLU A 217 18.69 -16.67 -7.14
CA GLU A 217 18.15 -17.08 -8.44
C GLU A 217 17.19 -16.04 -9.02
N GLY A 218 16.27 -15.54 -8.21
CA GLY A 218 15.34 -14.51 -8.65
C GLY A 218 16.04 -13.18 -8.95
N LEU A 219 17.00 -12.75 -8.14
CA LEU A 219 17.78 -11.54 -8.38
C LEU A 219 18.63 -11.65 -9.64
N THR A 220 19.23 -12.81 -9.87
CA THR A 220 20.00 -13.12 -11.09
C THR A 220 19.10 -13.08 -12.31
N PHE A 221 17.89 -13.66 -12.20
CA PHE A 221 16.89 -13.60 -13.28
C PHE A 221 16.54 -12.14 -13.63
N VAL A 222 16.18 -11.32 -12.63
CA VAL A 222 15.81 -9.92 -12.87
C VAL A 222 16.99 -9.11 -13.44
N ARG A 223 18.21 -9.31 -12.91
CA ARG A 223 19.42 -8.64 -13.42
C ARG A 223 19.79 -9.06 -14.83
N GLY A 224 19.53 -10.33 -15.18
CA GLY A 224 19.77 -10.85 -16.53
C GLY A 224 18.78 -10.32 -17.57
N GLN A 225 17.64 -9.79 -17.14
CA GLN A 225 16.61 -9.27 -18.04
C GLN A 225 16.85 -7.79 -18.36
N ARG A 226 17.24 -7.49 -19.60
CA ARG A 226 17.51 -6.13 -20.10
C ARG A 226 16.31 -5.18 -19.97
N LEU A 227 15.10 -5.71 -19.90
CA LEU A 227 13.85 -4.96 -19.78
C LEU A 227 13.44 -4.73 -18.33
N LEU A 228 13.52 -5.78 -17.48
CA LEU A 228 12.99 -5.75 -16.12
C LEU A 228 13.90 -4.98 -15.15
N PHE A 229 15.20 -5.13 -15.23
CA PHE A 229 16.13 -4.52 -14.28
C PHE A 229 16.08 -2.98 -14.30
N PRO A 230 16.18 -2.28 -15.45
CA PRO A 230 16.04 -0.82 -15.49
C PRO A 230 14.65 -0.36 -15.05
N LEU A 231 13.60 -1.08 -15.46
CA LEU A 231 12.23 -0.79 -15.06
C LEU A 231 12.06 -0.87 -13.53
N PHE A 232 12.57 -1.93 -12.90
CA PHE A 232 12.49 -2.12 -11.46
C PHE A 232 13.27 -1.06 -10.69
N SER A 233 14.43 -0.66 -11.20
CA SER A 233 15.23 0.42 -10.59
C SER A 233 14.50 1.75 -10.59
N CYS A 234 13.85 2.11 -11.71
CA CYS A 234 13.03 3.32 -11.81
C CYS A 234 11.80 3.25 -10.89
N ILE A 235 11.13 2.09 -10.82
CA ILE A 235 9.97 1.90 -9.93
C ILE A 235 10.40 1.99 -8.45
N ALA A 236 11.54 1.42 -8.07
CA ALA A 236 12.06 1.53 -6.72
C ALA A 236 12.39 2.99 -6.34
N ALA A 237 13.02 3.75 -7.26
CA ALA A 237 13.27 5.17 -7.06
C ALA A 237 11.97 5.99 -6.92
N ALA A 238 10.96 5.69 -7.74
CA ALA A 238 9.64 6.31 -7.64
C ALA A 238 8.93 5.94 -6.32
N ALA A 239 9.06 4.70 -5.86
CA ALA A 239 8.50 4.24 -4.58
C ALA A 239 9.18 4.93 -3.38
N PHE A 240 10.50 5.08 -3.42
CA PHE A 240 11.25 5.84 -2.42
C PHE A 240 10.73 7.29 -2.33
N ALA A 241 10.62 7.97 -3.45
CA ALA A 241 10.14 9.33 -3.51
C ALA A 241 8.65 9.44 -3.10
N GLY A 242 7.83 8.52 -3.56
CA GLY A 242 6.40 8.45 -3.22
C GLY A 242 6.17 8.25 -1.72
N ALA A 243 6.96 7.41 -1.06
CA ALA A 243 6.89 7.23 0.39
C ALA A 243 7.22 8.54 1.13
N GLY A 244 8.21 9.30 0.64
CA GLY A 244 8.52 10.62 1.18
C GLY A 244 7.36 11.61 1.02
N ILE A 245 6.73 11.68 -0.13
CA ILE A 245 5.58 12.56 -0.39
C ILE A 245 4.41 12.18 0.54
N GLN A 246 4.15 10.88 0.76
CA GLN A 246 3.11 10.41 1.66
C GLN A 246 3.33 10.83 3.12
N VAL A 247 4.57 10.90 3.58
CA VAL A 247 4.92 11.40 4.93
C VAL A 247 4.71 12.91 5.03
N LEU A 248 5.08 13.64 3.99
CA LEU A 248 5.06 15.10 4.00
C LEU A 248 3.65 15.67 3.84
N LEU A 249 2.73 14.99 3.16
CA LEU A 249 1.37 15.48 2.93
C LEU A 249 0.57 15.70 4.23
N PRO A 250 0.51 14.78 5.21
CA PRO A 250 -0.13 15.05 6.49
C PRO A 250 0.52 16.21 7.26
N ILE A 251 1.84 16.36 7.18
CA ILE A 251 2.56 17.47 7.83
C ILE A 251 2.15 18.79 7.19
N LEU A 252 2.13 18.86 5.85
CA LEU A 252 1.67 20.02 5.10
C LEU A 252 0.24 20.41 5.50
N VAL A 253 -0.69 19.44 5.48
CA VAL A 253 -2.12 19.72 5.70
C VAL A 253 -2.40 20.08 7.16
N LEU A 254 -1.93 19.27 8.11
CA LEU A 254 -2.29 19.43 9.52
C LEU A 254 -1.46 20.52 10.23
N ARG A 255 -0.17 20.64 9.91
CA ARG A 255 0.73 21.57 10.61
C ARG A 255 0.92 22.88 9.85
N THR A 256 1.28 22.81 8.57
CA THR A 256 1.62 24.03 7.82
C THR A 256 0.37 24.82 7.41
N LEU A 257 -0.67 24.13 6.95
CA LEU A 257 -1.93 24.77 6.54
C LEU A 257 -2.96 24.88 7.70
N GLY A 258 -2.69 24.23 8.86
CA GLY A 258 -3.58 24.27 10.02
C GLY A 258 -4.96 23.62 9.78
N MET A 259 -5.06 22.75 8.78
CA MET A 259 -6.32 22.06 8.45
C MET A 259 -6.62 20.96 9.48
N SER A 260 -7.91 20.58 9.58
CA SER A 260 -8.34 19.50 10.48
C SER A 260 -8.00 18.12 9.93
N ALA A 261 -7.94 17.11 10.82
CA ALA A 261 -7.80 15.70 10.43
C ALA A 261 -8.98 15.22 9.56
N THR A 262 -10.16 15.79 9.76
CA THR A 262 -11.34 15.52 8.90
C THR A 262 -11.08 15.98 7.47
N GLN A 263 -10.53 17.19 7.29
CA GLN A 263 -10.19 17.69 5.97
C GLN A 263 -9.11 16.81 5.30
N LEU A 264 -8.07 16.41 6.05
CA LEU A 264 -7.06 15.47 5.53
C LEU A 264 -7.70 14.15 5.05
N GLY A 265 -8.60 13.57 5.84
CA GLY A 265 -9.31 12.34 5.48
C GLY A 265 -10.14 12.48 4.21
N VAL A 266 -10.86 13.59 4.06
CA VAL A 266 -11.64 13.92 2.84
C VAL A 266 -10.72 14.08 1.64
N LEU A 267 -9.60 14.80 1.78
CA LEU A 267 -8.61 15.01 0.72
C LEU A 267 -8.01 13.69 0.21
N LEU A 268 -7.65 12.80 1.13
CA LEU A 268 -7.11 11.48 0.79
C LEU A 268 -8.17 10.59 0.10
N SER A 269 -9.42 10.62 0.57
CA SER A 269 -10.52 9.85 -0.03
C SER A 269 -10.94 10.39 -1.38
N ALA A 270 -10.85 11.70 -1.61
CA ALA A 270 -11.17 12.29 -2.90
C ALA A 270 -10.31 11.72 -4.03
N GLY A 271 -9.06 11.35 -3.75
CA GLY A 271 -8.18 10.68 -4.69
C GLY A 271 -8.76 9.38 -5.28
N ALA A 272 -9.62 8.68 -4.55
CA ALA A 272 -10.26 7.46 -5.03
C ALA A 272 -11.11 7.67 -6.29
N LEU A 273 -11.74 8.83 -6.44
CA LEU A 273 -12.51 9.19 -7.65
C LEU A 273 -11.59 9.17 -8.88
N GLY A 274 -10.39 9.76 -8.75
CA GLY A 274 -9.37 9.70 -9.79
C GLY A 274 -8.94 8.27 -10.11
N GLY A 275 -8.69 7.46 -9.09
CA GLY A 275 -8.30 6.06 -9.26
C GLY A 275 -9.33 5.24 -10.05
N ILE A 276 -10.63 5.39 -9.73
CA ILE A 276 -11.72 4.71 -10.44
C ILE A 276 -11.73 5.14 -11.92
N LEU A 277 -11.67 6.44 -12.20
CA LEU A 277 -11.65 6.96 -13.56
C LEU A 277 -10.42 6.49 -14.34
N GLY A 278 -9.25 6.46 -13.69
CA GLY A 278 -8.01 5.95 -14.27
C GLY A 278 -8.11 4.48 -14.67
N ALA A 279 -8.67 3.63 -13.81
CA ALA A 279 -8.88 2.21 -14.10
C ALA A 279 -9.82 2.01 -15.30
N LEU A 280 -10.89 2.80 -15.41
CA LEU A 280 -11.87 2.72 -16.51
C LEU A 280 -11.31 3.20 -17.85
N THR A 281 -10.43 4.20 -17.85
CA THR A 281 -9.91 4.83 -19.07
C THR A 281 -8.56 4.30 -19.52
N ARG A 282 -7.94 3.39 -18.75
CA ARG A 282 -6.61 2.82 -19.04
C ARG A 282 -6.46 2.31 -20.48
N SER A 283 -7.48 1.59 -20.99
CA SER A 283 -7.44 1.01 -22.34
C SER A 283 -7.30 2.08 -23.43
N ALA A 284 -7.95 3.24 -23.27
CA ALA A 284 -7.82 4.35 -24.19
C ALA A 284 -6.38 4.87 -24.26
N TRP A 285 -5.71 5.02 -23.11
CA TRP A 285 -4.31 5.42 -23.04
C TRP A 285 -3.40 4.46 -23.81
N ILE A 286 -3.57 3.14 -23.62
CA ILE A 286 -2.79 2.11 -24.29
C ILE A 286 -3.05 2.12 -25.80
N THR A 287 -4.30 2.31 -26.21
CA THR A 287 -4.66 2.34 -27.63
C THR A 287 -4.03 3.53 -28.36
N HIS A 288 -3.93 4.70 -27.72
CA HIS A 288 -3.39 5.91 -28.35
C HIS A 288 -1.88 6.03 -28.26
N LEU A 289 -1.27 5.64 -27.15
CA LEU A 289 0.15 5.87 -26.89
C LEU A 289 1.02 4.60 -26.93
N GLY A 290 0.40 3.42 -26.84
CA GLY A 290 1.10 2.18 -26.58
C GLY A 290 1.43 1.99 -25.10
N ILE A 291 1.83 0.76 -24.71
CA ILE A 291 2.06 0.36 -23.32
C ILE A 291 3.21 1.18 -22.70
N GLY A 292 4.36 1.22 -23.39
CA GLY A 292 5.56 1.84 -22.84
C GLY A 292 5.41 3.34 -22.61
N ARG A 293 4.90 4.07 -23.58
CA ARG A 293 4.67 5.51 -23.47
C ARG A 293 3.58 5.84 -22.45
N THR A 294 2.54 5.00 -22.34
CA THR A 294 1.50 5.16 -21.31
C THR A 294 2.11 5.09 -19.92
N ILE A 295 2.97 4.08 -19.63
CA ILE A 295 3.64 3.95 -18.34
C ILE A 295 4.44 5.21 -18.00
N VAL A 296 5.26 5.70 -18.94
CA VAL A 296 6.11 6.88 -18.73
C VAL A 296 5.28 8.15 -18.54
N ALA A 297 4.36 8.42 -19.48
CA ALA A 297 3.58 9.67 -19.47
C ALA A 297 2.70 9.76 -18.21
N THR A 298 2.01 8.68 -17.86
CA THR A 298 1.10 8.71 -16.71
C THR A 298 1.85 8.73 -15.38
N ASN A 299 3.05 8.14 -15.27
CA ASN A 299 3.90 8.30 -14.10
C ASN A 299 4.32 9.77 -13.93
N ILE A 300 4.87 10.39 -14.96
CA ILE A 300 5.36 11.78 -14.91
C ILE A 300 4.20 12.75 -14.63
N LEU A 301 3.09 12.64 -15.35
CA LEU A 301 1.93 13.52 -15.16
C LEU A 301 1.31 13.36 -13.78
N GLY A 302 1.18 12.11 -13.30
CA GLY A 302 0.62 11.83 -11.98
C GLY A 302 1.46 12.39 -10.84
N VAL A 303 2.77 12.41 -10.99
CA VAL A 303 3.67 12.99 -9.98
C VAL A 303 3.79 14.49 -10.14
N ALA A 304 3.91 15.01 -11.37
CA ALA A 304 4.11 16.44 -11.62
C ALA A 304 2.95 17.31 -11.07
N ILE A 305 1.72 16.83 -11.18
CA ILE A 305 0.53 17.53 -10.65
C ILE A 305 0.59 17.70 -9.12
N LEU A 306 1.30 16.82 -8.40
CA LEU A 306 1.48 16.94 -6.96
C LEU A 306 2.31 18.17 -6.56
N ALA A 307 3.04 18.78 -7.49
CA ALA A 307 3.76 20.05 -7.23
C ALA A 307 2.82 21.22 -6.87
N LEU A 308 1.53 21.10 -7.18
CA LEU A 308 0.52 22.05 -6.74
C LEU A 308 0.21 21.95 -5.24
N GLN A 309 0.50 20.83 -4.58
CA GLN A 309 0.22 20.66 -3.15
C GLN A 309 1.10 21.58 -2.27
N PRO A 310 2.45 21.58 -2.39
CA PRO A 310 3.25 22.53 -1.63
C PRO A 310 2.99 23.98 -2.06
N ALA A 311 2.70 24.26 -3.34
CA ALA A 311 2.32 25.61 -3.80
C ALA A 311 1.03 26.14 -3.14
N ALA A 312 0.16 25.29 -2.63
CA ALA A 312 -1.07 25.69 -1.93
C ALA A 312 -0.82 26.51 -0.66
N ILE A 313 0.39 26.48 -0.09
CA ILE A 313 0.80 27.33 1.03
C ILE A 313 0.64 28.82 0.69
N HIS A 314 0.92 29.21 -0.55
CA HIS A 314 0.88 30.59 -1.01
C HIS A 314 -0.52 31.08 -1.38
N ILE A 315 -1.53 30.19 -1.40
CA ILE A 315 -2.92 30.47 -1.74
C ILE A 315 -3.90 29.83 -0.72
N PRO A 316 -3.85 30.20 0.57
CA PRO A 316 -4.57 29.50 1.64
C PRO A 316 -6.09 29.40 1.39
N ALA A 317 -6.70 30.42 0.80
CA ALA A 317 -8.14 30.43 0.48
C ALA A 317 -8.55 29.30 -0.48
N TRP A 318 -7.65 28.84 -1.35
CA TRP A 318 -7.89 27.80 -2.35
C TRP A 318 -7.17 26.49 -2.02
N ALA A 319 -6.38 26.43 -0.94
CA ALA A 319 -5.52 25.31 -0.62
C ALA A 319 -6.26 23.96 -0.60
N THR A 320 -7.44 23.90 0.02
CA THR A 320 -8.26 22.68 0.07
C THR A 320 -8.62 22.17 -1.33
N TRP A 321 -9.06 23.07 -2.21
CA TRP A 321 -9.46 22.70 -3.56
C TRP A 321 -8.28 22.31 -4.44
N VAL A 322 -7.16 22.99 -4.30
CA VAL A 322 -5.92 22.70 -5.03
C VAL A 322 -5.36 21.33 -4.63
N ILE A 323 -5.33 21.03 -3.34
CA ILE A 323 -4.85 19.73 -2.85
C ILE A 323 -5.82 18.62 -3.27
N ALA A 324 -7.13 18.84 -3.18
CA ALA A 324 -8.13 17.87 -3.63
C ALA A 324 -8.01 17.59 -5.13
N ALA A 325 -7.99 18.63 -5.96
CA ALA A 325 -7.92 18.49 -7.41
C ALA A 325 -6.61 17.80 -7.84
N SER A 326 -5.47 18.23 -7.28
CA SER A 326 -4.18 17.60 -7.57
C SER A 326 -4.12 16.15 -7.11
N GLY A 327 -4.71 15.81 -5.96
CA GLY A 327 -4.82 14.44 -5.46
C GLY A 327 -5.68 13.55 -6.38
N ILE A 328 -6.84 14.05 -6.84
CA ILE A 328 -7.72 13.33 -7.78
C ILE A 328 -7.00 13.08 -9.11
N ILE A 329 -6.39 14.11 -9.69
CA ILE A 329 -5.70 14.02 -10.98
C ILE A 329 -4.46 13.11 -10.87
N SER A 330 -3.69 13.25 -9.79
CA SER A 330 -2.55 12.38 -9.52
C SER A 330 -2.97 10.92 -9.41
N SER A 331 -4.00 10.63 -8.61
CA SER A 331 -4.52 9.27 -8.42
C SER A 331 -5.05 8.66 -9.72
N TYR A 332 -5.66 9.47 -10.60
CA TYR A 332 -6.06 9.06 -11.94
C TYR A 332 -4.86 8.52 -12.73
N PHE A 333 -3.83 9.33 -12.90
CA PHE A 333 -2.66 8.96 -13.68
C PHE A 333 -1.86 7.82 -13.05
N LEU A 334 -1.65 7.84 -11.73
CA LEU A 334 -0.93 6.78 -11.02
C LEU A 334 -1.68 5.45 -11.07
N THR A 335 -3.00 5.43 -11.14
CA THR A 335 -3.76 4.19 -11.32
C THR A 335 -3.57 3.65 -12.73
N VAL A 336 -3.63 4.48 -13.76
CA VAL A 336 -3.32 4.05 -15.14
C VAL A 336 -1.90 3.47 -15.21
N TYR A 337 -0.93 4.16 -14.60
CA TYR A 337 0.46 3.70 -14.49
C TYR A 337 0.57 2.33 -13.81
N ASN A 338 0.02 2.20 -12.59
CA ASN A 338 0.16 1.00 -11.77
C ASN A 338 -0.45 -0.23 -12.44
N VAL A 339 -1.64 -0.11 -13.01
CA VAL A 339 -2.31 -1.22 -13.68
C VAL A 339 -1.59 -1.60 -14.96
N THR A 340 -1.08 -0.62 -15.73
CA THR A 340 -0.39 -0.88 -17.00
C THR A 340 0.97 -1.56 -16.75
N GLN A 341 1.77 -1.06 -15.81
CA GLN A 341 3.07 -1.64 -15.50
C GLN A 341 2.95 -3.04 -14.86
N MET A 342 1.90 -3.28 -14.07
CA MET A 342 1.63 -4.60 -13.50
C MET A 342 1.28 -5.62 -14.60
N SER A 343 0.40 -5.24 -15.54
CA SER A 343 0.04 -6.08 -16.68
C SER A 343 1.26 -6.41 -17.53
N LEU A 344 2.08 -5.40 -17.86
CA LEU A 344 3.30 -5.59 -18.64
C LEU A 344 4.25 -6.62 -17.99
N ARG A 345 4.48 -6.50 -16.68
CA ARG A 345 5.35 -7.44 -15.96
C ARG A 345 4.83 -8.87 -15.99
N GLN A 346 3.51 -9.04 -15.84
CA GLN A 346 2.87 -10.36 -15.89
C GLN A 346 2.93 -10.98 -17.30
N GLU A 347 2.90 -10.15 -18.33
CA GLU A 347 2.96 -10.60 -19.74
C GLU A 347 4.38 -11.03 -20.14
N ILE A 348 5.40 -10.30 -19.70
CA ILE A 348 6.80 -10.59 -20.04
C ILE A 348 7.36 -11.78 -19.25
N CYS A 349 6.87 -12.00 -18.02
CA CYS A 349 7.46 -13.01 -17.14
C CYS A 349 6.89 -14.40 -17.42
N PRO A 350 7.76 -15.42 -17.63
CA PRO A 350 7.31 -16.80 -17.77
C PRO A 350 6.46 -17.25 -16.56
N PRO A 351 5.40 -18.03 -16.75
CA PRO A 351 4.48 -18.42 -15.69
C PRO A 351 5.14 -19.05 -14.46
N HIS A 352 6.19 -19.85 -14.65
CA HIS A 352 6.94 -20.49 -13.56
C HIS A 352 7.81 -19.54 -12.75
N MET A 353 8.11 -18.33 -13.26
CA MET A 353 8.91 -17.30 -12.59
C MET A 353 8.08 -16.17 -11.99
N LEU A 354 6.77 -16.08 -12.27
CA LEU A 354 5.90 -14.99 -11.83
C LEU A 354 5.94 -14.78 -10.30
N GLY A 355 5.91 -15.86 -9.52
CA GLY A 355 5.98 -15.77 -8.07
C GLY A 355 7.29 -15.15 -7.56
N ARG A 356 8.42 -15.60 -8.11
CA ARG A 356 9.76 -15.10 -7.75
C ARG A 356 9.95 -13.64 -8.19
N MET A 357 9.54 -13.30 -9.40
CA MET A 357 9.57 -11.92 -9.89
C MET A 357 8.73 -10.99 -9.01
N ASN A 358 7.51 -11.39 -8.64
CA ASN A 358 6.65 -10.57 -7.77
C ASN A 358 7.25 -10.42 -6.36
N ALA A 359 7.88 -11.45 -5.81
CA ALA A 359 8.55 -11.36 -4.51
C ALA A 359 9.70 -10.34 -4.54
N ILE A 360 10.54 -10.37 -5.58
CA ILE A 360 11.64 -9.42 -5.76
C ILE A 360 11.12 -8.01 -5.97
N PHE A 361 10.09 -7.86 -6.79
CA PHE A 361 9.45 -6.57 -7.02
C PHE A 361 8.89 -5.99 -5.71
N ARG A 362 8.16 -6.80 -4.95
CA ARG A 362 7.65 -6.38 -3.64
C ARG A 362 8.79 -5.97 -2.70
N PHE A 363 9.84 -6.77 -2.63
CA PHE A 363 11.00 -6.44 -1.81
C PHE A 363 11.68 -5.13 -2.28
N ALA A 364 11.86 -4.94 -3.58
CA ALA A 364 12.45 -3.71 -4.13
C ALA A 364 11.59 -2.46 -3.86
N VAL A 365 10.26 -2.57 -3.96
CA VAL A 365 9.34 -1.45 -3.73
C VAL A 365 9.14 -1.20 -2.23
N TRP A 366 8.71 -2.20 -1.48
CA TRP A 366 8.40 -2.05 -0.05
C TRP A 366 9.65 -1.88 0.82
N GLY A 367 10.79 -2.46 0.38
CA GLY A 367 12.06 -2.33 1.09
C GLY A 367 12.68 -0.94 1.03
N VAL A 368 12.42 -0.16 -0.03
CA VAL A 368 12.93 1.22 -0.13
C VAL A 368 12.01 2.26 0.50
N MET A 369 10.74 1.94 0.72
CA MET A 369 9.76 2.88 1.30
C MET A 369 10.17 3.41 2.69
N PRO A 370 10.63 2.59 3.64
CA PRO A 370 11.08 3.10 4.94
C PRO A 370 12.26 4.08 4.82
N LEU A 371 13.14 3.85 3.84
CA LEU A 371 14.26 4.77 3.58
C LEU A 371 13.75 6.11 3.02
N GLY A 372 12.77 6.08 2.13
CA GLY A 372 12.12 7.27 1.60
C GLY A 372 11.39 8.08 2.67
N SER A 373 10.65 7.38 3.54
CA SER A 373 9.95 7.99 4.67
C SER A 373 10.90 8.66 5.65
N LEU A 374 12.00 7.98 6.02
CA LEU A 374 13.02 8.55 6.91
C LEU A 374 13.72 9.73 6.27
N ALA A 375 14.16 9.58 5.01
CA ALA A 375 14.85 10.64 4.28
C ALA A 375 14.00 11.90 4.15
N SER A 376 12.70 11.77 3.88
CA SER A 376 11.79 12.91 3.74
C SER A 376 11.63 13.68 5.05
N GLY A 377 11.53 12.99 6.20
CA GLY A 377 11.48 13.62 7.50
C GLY A 377 12.76 14.39 7.84
N VAL A 378 13.93 13.80 7.53
CA VAL A 378 15.24 14.45 7.75
C VAL A 378 15.42 15.67 6.84
N VAL A 379 15.03 15.56 5.57
CA VAL A 379 15.10 16.68 4.61
C VAL A 379 14.16 17.80 5.03
N ALA A 380 12.91 17.46 5.39
CA ALA A 380 11.93 18.46 5.83
C ALA A 380 12.36 19.21 7.09
N ALA A 381 13.02 18.55 8.03
CA ALA A 381 13.56 19.19 9.23
C ALA A 381 14.68 20.21 8.93
N ARG A 382 15.39 20.06 7.78
CA ARG A 382 16.50 20.96 7.39
C ARG A 382 16.07 22.10 6.50
N VAL A 383 15.22 21.83 5.50
CA VAL A 383 14.87 22.80 4.44
C VAL A 383 13.40 23.19 4.46
N GLY A 384 12.62 22.69 5.40
CA GLY A 384 11.17 22.90 5.47
C GLY A 384 10.36 21.91 4.63
N VAL A 385 9.08 21.79 4.96
CA VAL A 385 8.15 20.82 4.34
C VAL A 385 7.92 21.10 2.86
N GLU A 386 7.78 22.38 2.49
CA GLU A 386 7.57 22.82 1.12
C GLU A 386 8.71 22.40 0.20
N ALA A 387 9.94 22.79 0.53
CA ALA A 387 11.13 22.47 -0.26
C ALA A 387 11.40 20.96 -0.30
N ALA A 388 11.16 20.25 0.81
CA ALA A 388 11.26 18.79 0.86
C ALA A 388 10.26 18.13 -0.09
N MET A 389 8.99 18.57 -0.12
CA MET A 389 8.00 18.04 -1.06
C MET A 389 8.43 18.25 -2.51
N TYR A 390 8.90 19.44 -2.89
CA TYR A 390 9.41 19.67 -4.24
C TYR A 390 10.61 18.78 -4.58
N ALA A 391 11.52 18.56 -3.63
CA ALA A 391 12.67 17.69 -3.84
C ALA A 391 12.26 16.24 -4.12
N PHE A 392 11.32 15.70 -3.35
CA PHE A 392 10.81 14.33 -3.55
C PHE A 392 9.97 14.21 -4.82
N ILE A 393 9.18 15.22 -5.18
CA ILE A 393 8.44 15.27 -6.44
C ILE A 393 9.43 15.32 -7.62
N ALA A 394 10.47 16.15 -7.56
CA ALA A 394 11.51 16.22 -8.59
C ALA A 394 12.24 14.88 -8.74
N LEU A 395 12.55 14.19 -7.64
CA LEU A 395 13.16 12.87 -7.66
C LEU A 395 12.24 11.84 -8.34
N ALA A 396 10.94 11.85 -8.03
CA ALA A 396 9.97 10.95 -8.65
C ALA A 396 9.76 11.24 -10.15
N ILE A 397 9.76 12.52 -10.56
CA ILE A 397 9.75 12.92 -11.98
C ILE A 397 11.04 12.44 -12.65
N GLY A 398 12.19 12.61 -12.01
CA GLY A 398 13.49 12.12 -12.51
C GLY A 398 13.48 10.62 -12.75
N ALA A 399 12.89 9.84 -11.82
CA ALA A 399 12.70 8.40 -12.01
C ALA A 399 11.78 8.08 -13.20
N GLY A 400 10.71 8.85 -13.40
CA GLY A 400 9.82 8.75 -14.56
C GLY A 400 10.53 9.10 -15.88
N ILE A 401 11.34 10.12 -15.89
CA ILE A 401 12.17 10.50 -17.05
C ILE A 401 13.20 9.41 -17.35
N ALA A 402 13.89 8.89 -16.32
CA ALA A 402 14.82 7.78 -16.49
C ALA A 402 14.14 6.55 -17.09
N MET A 403 12.87 6.29 -16.71
CA MET A 403 12.07 5.21 -17.29
C MET A 403 11.84 5.40 -18.80
N ALA A 404 11.75 6.64 -19.30
CA ALA A 404 11.60 6.93 -20.73
C ALA A 404 12.81 6.47 -21.58
N PHE A 405 13.99 6.36 -20.97
CA PHE A 405 15.20 5.85 -21.62
C PHE A 405 15.35 4.33 -21.52
N THR A 406 14.49 3.65 -20.79
CA THR A 406 14.51 2.19 -20.72
C THR A 406 13.91 1.55 -21.96
N PRO A 407 14.31 0.31 -22.31
CA PRO A 407 13.69 -0.42 -23.42
C PRO A 407 12.17 -0.61 -23.24
N ALA A 408 11.67 -0.60 -22.01
CA ALA A 408 10.25 -0.70 -21.71
C ALA A 408 9.42 0.44 -22.29
N ALA A 409 9.99 1.65 -22.39
CA ALA A 409 9.30 2.82 -22.94
C ALA A 409 8.99 2.71 -24.46
N ARG A 410 9.69 1.84 -25.17
CA ARG A 410 9.57 1.65 -26.62
C ARG A 410 8.59 0.55 -27.03
N LEU A 411 7.96 -0.10 -26.06
CA LEU A 411 7.03 -1.19 -26.32
C LEU A 411 5.75 -0.68 -27.02
N PRO A 412 5.38 -1.25 -28.19
CA PRO A 412 4.18 -0.85 -28.91
C PRO A 412 2.91 -1.27 -28.16
N GLY A 413 1.76 -0.78 -28.60
CA GLY A 413 0.44 -1.21 -28.10
C GLY A 413 0.03 -2.55 -28.67
N ALA A 414 -0.60 -3.37 -27.81
CA ALA A 414 -1.20 -4.69 -28.08
C ALA A 414 -0.27 -5.86 -28.44
N SER A 415 -0.36 -6.82 -27.64
CA SER A 415 0.07 -8.20 -27.43
C SER A 415 0.37 -9.12 -28.63
N ALA A 416 0.76 -8.66 -29.79
CA ALA A 416 0.96 -9.59 -30.92
C ALA A 416 2.40 -10.11 -31.13
N ASP A 417 3.43 -9.48 -30.51
CA ASP A 417 4.82 -9.77 -30.88
C ASP A 417 5.81 -9.97 -29.71
N PHE A 418 5.35 -10.40 -28.53
CA PHE A 418 6.28 -10.73 -27.44
C PHE A 418 6.68 -12.23 -27.47
N ALA A 419 7.17 -12.72 -28.59
CA ALA A 419 8.01 -13.91 -28.60
C ALA A 419 9.39 -13.49 -28.02
N VAL A 420 9.64 -13.84 -26.77
CA VAL A 420 10.96 -13.76 -26.17
C VAL A 420 11.88 -14.73 -26.90
N PRO A 421 13.00 -14.29 -27.50
CA PRO A 421 13.99 -15.19 -28.05
C PRO A 421 14.65 -16.06 -26.98
#